data_28ecf36cb808451ebcfb07e2e26587fe
#
_entry.id   28ecf36cb808451ebcfb07e2e26587fe
#
_cell.length_a   1.000
_cell.length_b   1.000
_cell.length_c   1.000
_cell.angle_alpha   90.00
_cell.angle_beta   90.00
_cell.angle_gamma   90.00
#
_symmetry.space_group_name_H-M   'P 1'
#
loop_
_entity.id
_entity.type
_entity.pdbx_description
1 polymer ?
#
loop_
_entity_poly.entity_id
_entity_poly.type
_entity_poly.pdbx_seq_one_letter_code
_entity_poly.pdbx_strand_id
1 'polypeptide(L)'
;TDKMPRPVTTDGVEVTPDSNGPTSLFFFKTTVEPHIGQVSYFKVISGKVKEGDDLLNADRGSKERIAQLFSVAGQTRNAVAEMVAGDIGATVKLKDVRRGNTLNGKGCDYRFDFIKYPDPKYRRAVKPVNEADAEKMMEILMRMREEDPTWMIEQSKELKPVSYTHLTLPTI
;
A
#
# COMPACT_ATOMS: atom_id res chain seq x y z
N THR A 1 17.30 -17.05 12.30
CA THR A 1 16.09 -17.03 11.45
C THR A 1 14.96 -17.87 12.05
N ASP A 2 15.26 -18.91 12.82
CA ASP A 2 14.24 -19.81 13.40
C ASP A 2 13.34 -19.18 14.48
N LYS A 3 13.62 -17.94 14.87
CA LYS A 3 12.85 -17.19 15.89
C LYS A 3 11.88 -16.14 15.30
N MET A 4 11.86 -15.94 13.99
CA MET A 4 10.90 -15.00 13.38
C MET A 4 9.56 -15.72 13.14
N PRO A 5 8.44 -15.13 13.56
CA PRO A 5 7.13 -15.70 13.27
C PRO A 5 6.93 -15.77 11.75
N ARG A 6 6.37 -16.87 11.27
CA ARG A 6 6.01 -17.04 9.88
C ARG A 6 4.79 -16.18 9.56
N PRO A 7 4.69 -15.65 8.31
CA PRO A 7 3.47 -15.00 7.87
C PRO A 7 2.28 -15.95 7.95
N VAL A 8 1.15 -15.45 8.45
CA VAL A 8 -0.08 -16.24 8.58
C VAL A 8 -1.13 -15.59 7.69
N THR A 9 -1.83 -16.39 6.88
CA THR A 9 -2.94 -15.94 6.05
C THR A 9 -4.18 -15.65 6.91
N THR A 10 -5.17 -14.95 6.35
CA THR A 10 -6.47 -14.71 7.00
C THR A 10 -7.17 -16.00 7.44
N ASP A 11 -6.92 -17.10 6.76
CA ASP A 11 -7.48 -18.42 7.08
C ASP A 11 -6.64 -19.20 8.12
N GLY A 12 -5.62 -18.56 8.69
CA GLY A 12 -4.79 -19.14 9.75
C GLY A 12 -3.69 -20.09 9.24
N VAL A 13 -3.41 -20.10 7.95
CA VAL A 13 -2.35 -20.95 7.36
C VAL A 13 -1.00 -20.26 7.47
N GLU A 14 -0.03 -20.90 8.11
CA GLU A 14 1.35 -20.43 8.13
C GLU A 14 2.01 -20.62 6.75
N VAL A 15 2.56 -19.55 6.20
CA VAL A 15 3.29 -19.58 4.93
C VAL A 15 4.79 -19.66 5.19
N THR A 16 5.42 -20.71 4.70
CA THR A 16 6.88 -20.83 4.73
C THR A 16 7.45 -20.03 3.57
N PRO A 17 8.38 -19.09 3.83
CA PRO A 17 9.08 -18.40 2.76
C PRO A 17 9.92 -19.38 1.95
N ASP A 18 9.46 -19.73 0.77
CA ASP A 18 10.14 -20.64 -0.15
C ASP A 18 10.24 -19.98 -1.53
N SER A 19 11.45 -19.83 -2.04
CA SER A 19 11.72 -19.25 -3.35
C SER A 19 11.18 -20.08 -4.51
N ASN A 20 10.91 -21.38 -4.30
CA ASN A 20 10.32 -22.26 -5.29
C ASN A 20 8.81 -22.47 -5.10
N GLY A 21 8.26 -21.85 -4.07
CA GLY A 21 6.82 -21.89 -3.79
C GLY A 21 5.99 -21.01 -4.72
N PRO A 22 4.68 -20.97 -4.53
CA PRO A 22 3.79 -20.10 -5.29
C PRO A 22 4.09 -18.63 -4.97
N THR A 23 4.07 -17.78 -5.99
CA THR A 23 4.38 -16.35 -5.83
C THR A 23 3.29 -15.64 -5.07
N SER A 24 3.67 -14.95 -3.98
CA SER A 24 2.79 -14.08 -3.22
C SER A 24 3.52 -12.85 -2.69
N LEU A 25 2.95 -11.68 -2.94
CA LEU A 25 3.48 -10.36 -2.55
C LEU A 25 2.50 -9.67 -1.61
N PHE A 26 3.00 -9.13 -0.51
CA PHE A 26 2.20 -8.29 0.39
C PHE A 26 2.63 -6.84 0.32
N PHE A 27 1.69 -5.94 0.00
CA PHE A 27 1.92 -4.51 -0.14
C PHE A 27 1.68 -3.79 1.19
N PHE A 28 2.74 -3.29 1.80
CA PHE A 28 2.68 -2.71 3.16
C PHE A 28 2.79 -1.19 3.19
N LYS A 29 3.28 -0.55 2.12
CA LYS A 29 3.46 0.91 2.07
C LYS A 29 3.26 1.43 0.66
N THR A 30 2.69 2.63 0.56
CA THR A 30 2.59 3.39 -0.68
C THR A 30 3.08 4.81 -0.40
N THR A 31 3.86 5.38 -1.32
CA THR A 31 4.30 6.78 -1.33
C THR A 31 3.98 7.40 -2.67
N VAL A 32 3.76 8.70 -2.69
CA VAL A 32 3.56 9.46 -3.93
C VAL A 32 4.75 10.38 -4.12
N GLU A 33 5.51 10.15 -5.17
CA GLU A 33 6.72 10.90 -5.45
C GLU A 33 6.54 11.84 -6.64
N PRO A 34 7.11 13.05 -6.58
CA PRO A 34 7.13 13.94 -7.72
C PRO A 34 7.76 13.25 -8.93
N HIS A 35 7.17 13.42 -10.12
CA HIS A 35 7.64 12.90 -11.41
C HIS A 35 7.54 11.38 -11.64
N ILE A 36 7.42 10.56 -10.59
CA ILE A 36 7.30 9.10 -10.68
C ILE A 36 5.85 8.66 -10.46
N GLY A 37 5.12 9.41 -9.62
CA GLY A 37 3.78 9.07 -9.18
C GLY A 37 3.79 8.09 -8.01
N GLN A 38 2.85 7.19 -8.00
CA GLN A 38 2.68 6.21 -6.93
C GLN A 38 3.76 5.14 -6.98
N VAL A 39 4.47 4.97 -5.85
CA VAL A 39 5.45 3.91 -5.61
C VAL A 39 4.89 3.00 -4.54
N SER A 40 4.74 1.73 -4.85
CA SER A 40 4.20 0.72 -3.93
C SER A 40 5.29 -0.21 -3.46
N TYR A 41 5.45 -0.31 -2.14
CA TYR A 41 6.44 -1.17 -1.48
C TYR A 41 5.78 -2.48 -1.06
N PHE A 42 6.48 -3.56 -1.34
CA PHE A 42 6.00 -4.90 -1.03
C PHE A 42 7.10 -5.79 -0.44
N LYS A 43 6.66 -6.84 0.21
CA LYS A 43 7.50 -7.97 0.63
C LYS A 43 7.11 -9.21 -0.18
N VAL A 44 8.08 -9.92 -0.70
CA VAL A 44 7.87 -11.25 -1.28
C VAL A 44 7.70 -12.24 -0.15
N ILE A 45 6.50 -12.76 0.03
CA ILE A 45 6.18 -13.71 1.09
C ILE A 45 6.59 -15.13 0.70
N SER A 46 6.31 -15.51 -0.55
CA SER A 46 6.65 -16.82 -1.11
C SER A 46 6.90 -16.69 -2.62
N GLY A 47 7.63 -17.62 -3.17
CA GLY A 47 7.95 -17.68 -4.59
C GLY A 47 8.97 -16.66 -5.04
N LYS A 48 8.85 -16.29 -6.30
CA LYS A 48 9.68 -15.30 -6.99
C LYS A 48 8.80 -14.38 -7.81
N VAL A 49 9.24 -13.15 -7.98
CA VAL A 49 8.60 -12.18 -8.88
C VAL A 49 9.62 -11.61 -9.84
N LYS A 50 9.24 -11.48 -11.11
CA LYS A 50 10.05 -10.90 -12.18
C LYS A 50 9.37 -9.67 -12.76
N GLU A 51 10.18 -8.83 -13.38
CA GLU A 51 9.67 -7.76 -14.23
C GLU A 51 8.82 -8.35 -15.36
N GLY A 52 7.62 -7.80 -15.56
CA GLY A 52 6.67 -8.27 -16.56
C GLY A 52 5.66 -9.30 -16.08
N ASP A 53 5.77 -9.81 -14.85
CA ASP A 53 4.83 -10.78 -14.31
C ASP A 53 3.42 -10.20 -14.15
N ASP A 54 2.42 -11.00 -14.51
CA ASP A 54 1.01 -10.71 -14.29
C ASP A 54 0.54 -11.45 -13.02
N LEU A 55 0.12 -10.67 -12.03
CA LEU A 55 -0.35 -11.15 -10.73
C LEU A 55 -1.82 -10.79 -10.51
N LEU A 56 -2.51 -11.59 -9.70
CA LEU A 56 -3.89 -11.36 -9.31
C LEU A 56 -3.95 -10.71 -7.93
N ASN A 57 -4.66 -9.59 -7.81
CA ASN A 57 -4.97 -8.99 -6.53
C ASN A 57 -6.06 -9.83 -5.84
N ALA A 58 -5.69 -10.54 -4.77
CA ALA A 58 -6.59 -11.43 -4.04
C ALA A 58 -7.74 -10.68 -3.35
N ASP A 59 -7.52 -9.41 -3.01
CA ASP A 59 -8.50 -8.59 -2.29
C ASP A 59 -9.52 -7.93 -3.22
N ARG A 60 -9.12 -7.65 -4.47
CA ARG A 60 -9.92 -6.89 -5.43
C ARG A 60 -10.29 -7.64 -6.69
N GLY A 61 -9.66 -8.79 -6.94
CA GLY A 61 -9.87 -9.58 -8.16
C GLY A 61 -9.31 -8.95 -9.43
N SER A 62 -8.56 -7.85 -9.34
CA SER A 62 -7.94 -7.18 -10.47
C SER A 62 -6.62 -7.83 -10.86
N LYS A 63 -6.30 -7.83 -12.16
CA LYS A 63 -4.99 -8.26 -12.65
C LYS A 63 -4.05 -7.07 -12.69
N GLU A 64 -2.87 -7.26 -12.11
CA GLU A 64 -1.82 -6.26 -12.05
C GLU A 64 -0.54 -6.78 -12.71
N ARG A 65 0.08 -5.92 -13.51
CA ARG A 65 1.36 -6.23 -14.14
C ARG A 65 2.49 -5.50 -13.43
N ILE A 66 3.51 -6.24 -13.04
CA ILE A 66 4.72 -5.70 -12.44
C ILE A 66 5.60 -5.12 -13.55
N ALA A 67 5.47 -3.81 -13.79
CA ALA A 67 6.18 -3.15 -14.89
C ALA A 67 7.68 -3.01 -14.62
N GLN A 68 8.06 -2.75 -13.39
CA GLN A 68 9.45 -2.58 -12.97
C GLN A 68 9.62 -3.04 -11.53
N LEU A 69 10.78 -3.57 -11.20
CA LEU A 69 11.16 -3.98 -9.86
C LEU A 69 12.36 -3.16 -9.38
N PHE A 70 12.30 -2.68 -8.15
CA PHE A 70 13.36 -1.91 -7.52
C PHE A 70 13.72 -2.49 -6.16
N SER A 71 14.98 -2.70 -5.93
CA SER A 71 15.55 -2.81 -4.58
C SER A 71 15.80 -1.40 -4.04
N VAL A 72 15.35 -1.12 -2.83
CA VAL A 72 15.37 0.23 -2.23
C VAL A 72 16.27 0.24 -1.01
N ALA A 73 17.25 1.15 -1.02
CA ALA A 73 18.13 1.42 0.09
C ALA A 73 18.12 2.93 0.39
N GLY A 74 17.33 3.35 1.39
CA GLY A 74 17.12 4.76 1.68
C GLY A 74 16.47 5.49 0.50
N GLN A 75 17.17 6.44 -0.09
CA GLN A 75 16.71 7.20 -1.27
C GLN A 75 17.14 6.56 -2.59
N THR A 76 18.03 5.57 -2.56
CA THR A 76 18.57 4.94 -3.75
C THR A 76 17.68 3.78 -4.18
N ARG A 77 17.34 3.73 -5.46
CA ARG A 77 16.60 2.65 -6.12
C ARG A 77 17.46 2.02 -7.19
N ASN A 78 17.64 0.74 -7.08
CA ASN A 78 18.34 -0.06 -8.07
C ASN A 78 17.33 -0.97 -8.77
N ALA A 79 17.24 -0.88 -10.09
CA ALA A 79 16.41 -1.79 -10.86
C ALA A 79 16.96 -3.21 -10.75
N VAL A 80 16.07 -4.18 -10.52
CA VAL A 80 16.41 -5.59 -10.41
C VAL A 80 15.47 -6.40 -11.30
N ALA A 81 15.99 -7.47 -11.90
CA ALA A 81 15.19 -8.31 -12.81
C ALA A 81 14.28 -9.31 -12.07
N GLU A 82 14.68 -9.74 -10.87
CA GLU A 82 13.99 -10.76 -10.08
C GLU A 82 14.14 -10.45 -8.60
N MET A 83 13.12 -10.79 -7.81
CA MET A 83 13.14 -10.80 -6.35
C MET A 83 12.59 -12.13 -5.84
N VAL A 84 13.11 -12.61 -4.69
CA VAL A 84 12.77 -13.90 -4.12
C VAL A 84 12.12 -13.77 -2.75
N ALA A 85 11.52 -14.86 -2.26
CA ALA A 85 10.90 -14.92 -0.94
C ALA A 85 11.81 -14.36 0.16
N GLY A 86 11.30 -13.41 0.94
CA GLY A 86 12.02 -12.66 1.97
C GLY A 86 12.47 -11.26 1.55
N ASP A 87 12.60 -10.99 0.25
CA ASP A 87 13.02 -9.68 -0.25
C ASP A 87 11.94 -8.63 -0.05
N ILE A 88 12.40 -7.39 0.14
CA ILE A 88 11.58 -6.18 0.16
C ILE A 88 11.93 -5.35 -1.05
N GLY A 89 10.91 -5.02 -1.84
CA GLY A 89 11.06 -4.24 -3.04
C GLY A 89 10.01 -3.15 -3.21
N ALA A 90 10.16 -2.43 -4.30
CA ALA A 90 9.19 -1.45 -4.74
C ALA A 90 8.86 -1.64 -6.22
N THR A 91 7.66 -1.23 -6.59
CA THR A 91 7.21 -1.18 -7.97
C THR A 91 6.39 0.07 -8.22
N VAL A 92 6.22 0.42 -9.47
CA VAL A 92 5.49 1.61 -9.93
C VAL A 92 4.40 1.24 -10.93
N LYS A 93 3.49 2.19 -11.19
CA LYS A 93 2.46 2.07 -12.24
C LYS A 93 1.45 0.94 -12.02
N LEU A 94 1.22 0.55 -10.77
CA LEU A 94 0.09 -0.33 -10.46
C LEU A 94 -1.23 0.45 -10.59
N LYS A 95 -2.29 -0.23 -11.06
CA LYS A 95 -3.58 0.41 -11.35
C LYS A 95 -4.49 0.44 -10.14
N ASP A 96 -4.61 -0.69 -9.46
CA ASP A 96 -5.60 -0.90 -8.40
C ASP A 96 -5.02 -1.66 -7.21
N VAL A 97 -3.80 -1.30 -6.81
CA VAL A 97 -3.16 -1.88 -5.63
C VAL A 97 -3.09 -0.83 -4.53
N ARG A 98 -3.56 -1.21 -3.36
CA ARG A 98 -3.49 -0.40 -2.15
C ARG A 98 -2.67 -1.11 -1.09
N ARG A 99 -2.31 -0.34 -0.06
CA ARG A 99 -1.69 -0.88 1.14
C ARG A 99 -2.57 -1.98 1.76
N GLY A 100 -1.94 -3.07 2.20
CA GLY A 100 -2.62 -4.24 2.74
C GLY A 100 -3.09 -5.24 1.69
N ASN A 101 -2.99 -4.93 0.39
CA ASN A 101 -3.36 -5.88 -0.64
C ASN A 101 -2.31 -6.98 -0.81
N THR A 102 -2.80 -8.15 -1.19
CA THR A 102 -1.99 -9.31 -1.54
C THR A 102 -2.09 -9.57 -3.04
N LEU A 103 -0.94 -9.65 -3.72
CA LEU A 103 -0.87 -10.05 -5.13
C LEU A 103 -0.30 -11.45 -5.24
N ASN A 104 -1.02 -12.32 -5.94
CA ASN A 104 -0.68 -13.72 -6.11
C ASN A 104 -0.38 -14.09 -7.56
N GLY A 105 0.59 -14.99 -7.73
CA GLY A 105 0.83 -15.69 -8.99
C GLY A 105 -0.23 -16.76 -9.27
N LYS A 106 -0.15 -17.38 -10.44
CA LYS A 106 -1.05 -18.48 -10.82
C LYS A 106 -0.97 -19.65 -9.84
N GLY A 107 -2.13 -20.11 -9.38
CA GLY A 107 -2.22 -21.26 -8.47
C GLY A 107 -1.93 -20.93 -6.99
N CYS A 108 -1.82 -19.67 -6.66
CA CYS A 108 -1.71 -19.18 -5.28
C CYS A 108 -3.00 -18.41 -4.92
N ASP A 109 -3.52 -18.67 -3.72
CA ASP A 109 -4.71 -17.97 -3.18
C ASP A 109 -4.46 -17.50 -1.74
N TYR A 110 -3.25 -17.01 -1.47
CA TYR A 110 -2.93 -16.46 -0.18
C TYR A 110 -3.56 -15.07 -0.03
N ARG A 111 -4.05 -14.80 1.20
CA ARG A 111 -4.55 -13.50 1.58
C ARG A 111 -4.05 -13.20 2.99
N PHE A 112 -3.51 -12.01 3.19
CA PHE A 112 -2.99 -11.57 4.48
C PHE A 112 -3.86 -10.47 5.06
N ASP A 113 -3.95 -10.45 6.40
CA ASP A 113 -4.70 -9.43 7.11
C ASP A 113 -4.10 -8.03 6.90
N PHE A 114 -4.99 -7.03 6.85
CA PHE A 114 -4.57 -5.64 6.85
C PHE A 114 -3.84 -5.31 8.16
N ILE A 115 -2.81 -4.49 8.02
CA ILE A 115 -2.10 -3.93 9.19
C ILE A 115 -3.10 -3.07 9.97
N LYS A 116 -3.36 -3.42 11.24
CA LYS A 116 -4.20 -2.62 12.12
C LYS A 116 -3.41 -1.42 12.61
N TYR A 117 -3.88 -0.24 12.28
CA TYR A 117 -3.32 1.02 12.76
C TYR A 117 -4.08 1.49 14.00
N PRO A 118 -3.44 2.26 14.90
CA PRO A 118 -4.14 2.85 16.03
C PRO A 118 -5.19 3.85 15.55
N ASP A 119 -6.31 3.91 16.27
CA ASP A 119 -7.36 4.89 15.99
C ASP A 119 -6.85 6.30 16.23
N PRO A 120 -7.19 7.26 15.34
CA PRO A 120 -6.79 8.63 15.50
C PRO A 120 -7.47 9.27 16.72
N LYS A 121 -6.69 9.94 17.57
CA LYS A 121 -7.17 10.53 18.83
C LYS A 121 -7.37 12.04 18.79
N TYR A 122 -6.81 12.72 17.80
CA TYR A 122 -6.85 14.17 17.70
C TYR A 122 -7.61 14.61 16.45
N ARG A 123 -8.54 15.59 16.61
CA ARG A 123 -9.33 16.13 15.50
C ARG A 123 -9.01 17.60 15.27
N ARG A 124 -8.88 17.99 14.01
CA ARG A 124 -8.74 19.38 13.57
C ARG A 124 -9.66 19.66 12.40
N ALA A 125 -10.35 20.79 12.45
CA ALA A 125 -11.04 21.32 11.28
C ALA A 125 -10.06 22.10 10.41
N VAL A 126 -10.09 21.85 9.11
CA VAL A 126 -9.33 22.59 8.11
C VAL A 126 -10.29 23.17 7.08
N LYS A 127 -10.00 24.39 6.63
CA LYS A 127 -10.74 25.04 5.55
C LYS A 127 -9.76 25.65 4.56
N PRO A 128 -10.07 25.71 3.28
CA PRO A 128 -9.26 26.43 2.32
C PRO A 128 -9.27 27.93 2.65
N VAL A 129 -8.20 28.63 2.30
CA VAL A 129 -8.12 30.09 2.44
C VAL A 129 -9.03 30.75 1.40
N ASN A 130 -9.05 30.21 0.17
CA ASN A 130 -9.92 30.62 -0.91
C ASN A 130 -10.84 29.47 -1.31
N GLU A 131 -12.08 29.73 -1.61
CA GLU A 131 -13.04 28.69 -2.06
C GLU A 131 -12.58 27.95 -3.33
N ALA A 132 -11.88 28.64 -4.23
CA ALA A 132 -11.32 28.04 -5.45
C ALA A 132 -10.26 26.94 -5.16
N ASP A 133 -9.64 26.96 -3.98
CA ASP A 133 -8.64 25.96 -3.59
C ASP A 133 -9.25 24.73 -2.90
N ALA A 134 -10.57 24.69 -2.72
CA ALA A 134 -11.24 23.60 -1.97
C ALA A 134 -11.03 22.23 -2.62
N GLU A 135 -11.18 22.13 -3.95
CA GLU A 135 -10.97 20.88 -4.69
C GLU A 135 -9.53 20.40 -4.60
N LYS A 136 -8.57 21.32 -4.77
CA LYS A 136 -7.15 21.03 -4.67
C LYS A 136 -6.74 20.60 -3.26
N MET A 137 -7.31 21.24 -2.24
CA MET A 137 -7.12 20.84 -0.85
C MET A 137 -7.61 19.41 -0.62
N MET A 138 -8.79 19.05 -1.12
CA MET A 138 -9.32 17.68 -0.99
C MET A 138 -8.44 16.65 -1.69
N GLU A 139 -7.97 16.97 -2.89
CA GLU A 139 -7.04 16.09 -3.62
C GLU A 139 -5.76 15.82 -2.81
N ILE A 140 -5.16 16.86 -2.24
CA ILE A 140 -3.96 16.74 -1.40
C ILE A 140 -4.25 15.90 -0.15
N LEU A 141 -5.37 16.15 0.53
CA LEU A 141 -5.76 15.41 1.73
C LEU A 141 -5.98 13.92 1.42
N MET A 142 -6.65 13.60 0.33
CA MET A 142 -6.84 12.20 -0.09
C MET A 142 -5.51 11.51 -0.40
N ARG A 143 -4.58 12.21 -1.04
CA ARG A 143 -3.21 11.72 -1.26
C ARG A 143 -2.47 11.45 0.05
N MET A 144 -2.55 12.37 1.03
CA MET A 144 -1.95 12.18 2.36
C MET A 144 -2.53 10.96 3.08
N ARG A 145 -3.84 10.71 2.96
CA ARG A 145 -4.50 9.52 3.49
C ARG A 145 -4.00 8.23 2.83
N GLU A 146 -3.69 8.25 1.54
CA GLU A 146 -3.10 7.09 0.86
C GLU A 146 -1.70 6.77 1.37
N GLU A 147 -0.91 7.79 1.69
CA GLU A 147 0.43 7.63 2.26
C GLU A 147 0.39 7.22 3.73
N ASP A 148 -0.54 7.79 4.51
CA ASP A 148 -0.71 7.48 5.94
C ASP A 148 -2.18 7.13 6.25
N PRO A 149 -2.51 5.85 6.45
CA PRO A 149 -3.88 5.38 6.69
C PRO A 149 -4.41 5.74 8.09
N THR A 150 -3.59 6.31 8.97
CA THR A 150 -4.05 6.78 10.28
C THR A 150 -4.83 8.09 10.19
N TRP A 151 -4.82 8.73 9.02
CA TRP A 151 -5.59 9.95 8.77
C TRP A 151 -7.03 9.60 8.41
N MET A 152 -7.97 10.08 9.19
CA MET A 152 -9.39 10.07 8.86
C MET A 152 -9.82 11.45 8.36
N ILE A 153 -10.46 11.47 7.19
CA ILE A 153 -10.96 12.71 6.57
C ILE A 153 -12.47 12.60 6.54
N GLU A 154 -13.14 13.47 7.29
CA GLU A 154 -14.60 13.58 7.33
C GLU A 154 -15.02 14.93 6.76
N GLN A 155 -15.96 14.93 5.83
CA GLN A 155 -16.55 16.13 5.28
C GLN A 155 -17.82 16.48 6.06
N SER A 156 -17.87 17.66 6.66
CA SER A 156 -19.07 18.12 7.34
C SER A 156 -20.18 18.42 6.33
N LYS A 157 -21.36 17.84 6.56
CA LYS A 157 -22.55 18.09 5.74
C LYS A 157 -23.35 19.32 6.20
N GLU A 158 -23.09 19.82 7.39
CA GLU A 158 -23.91 20.85 8.05
C GLU A 158 -23.55 22.27 7.62
N LEU A 159 -22.36 22.48 7.07
CA LEU A 159 -21.85 23.80 6.72
C LEU A 159 -21.77 23.95 5.20
N LYS A 160 -22.88 24.36 4.59
CA LYS A 160 -22.93 24.81 3.19
C LYS A 160 -22.50 26.30 3.13
N PRO A 161 -21.64 26.72 2.20
CA PRO A 161 -20.92 26.02 1.13
C PRO A 161 -19.45 25.71 1.47
N VAL A 162 -19.05 25.72 2.72
CA VAL A 162 -17.65 25.53 3.15
C VAL A 162 -17.45 24.09 3.59
N SER A 163 -16.64 23.34 2.87
CA SER A 163 -16.22 22.00 3.27
C SER A 163 -15.28 22.09 4.48
N TYR A 164 -15.77 21.71 5.65
CA TYR A 164 -14.89 21.48 6.80
C TYR A 164 -14.45 20.03 6.77
N THR A 165 -13.16 19.83 6.66
CA THR A 165 -12.55 18.51 6.73
C THR A 165 -12.03 18.30 8.14
N HIS A 166 -12.55 17.31 8.85
CA HIS A 166 -12.01 16.89 10.14
C HIS A 166 -10.83 15.98 9.89
N LEU A 167 -9.64 16.43 10.22
CA LEU A 167 -8.42 15.66 10.22
C LEU A 167 -8.24 15.05 11.60
N THR A 168 -8.16 13.74 11.65
CA THR A 168 -7.80 13.01 12.85
C THR A 168 -6.37 12.53 12.70
N LEU A 169 -5.48 12.98 13.59
CA LEU A 169 -4.08 12.63 13.60
C LEU A 169 -3.80 11.64 14.73
N PRO A 170 -2.91 10.65 14.51
CA PRO A 170 -2.41 9.85 15.62
C PRO A 170 -1.61 10.74 16.57
N THR A 171 -1.81 10.55 17.85
CA THR A 171 -0.94 11.14 18.86
C THR A 171 0.27 10.24 19.03
N ILE A 172 1.46 10.78 18.80
CA ILE A 172 2.73 10.13 19.11
C ILE A 172 2.92 10.12 20.62
#